data_4ca615dc66d36f0c17447664c7bc4487
#
_entry.id   4ca615dc66d36f0c17447664c7bc4487
#
_cell.length_a   1.000
_cell.length_b   1.000
_cell.length_c   1.000
_cell.angle_alpha   90.00
_cell.angle_beta   90.00
_cell.angle_gamma   90.00
#
_symmetry.space_group_name_H-M   'P 1'
#
loop_
_entity.id
_entity.type
_entity.pdbx_description
1 polymer ?
#
loop_
_entity_poly.entity_id
_entity_poly.type
_entity_poly.pdbx_seq_one_letter_code
_entity_poly.pdbx_strand_id
1 'polypeptide(L)'
;MNEIHNYKTYDTEMRKSMIDKLFFLDKIDAKVLVDYGCADGVLFDLVSTIFPFNGDVYSPSNFVFLGYDIDEKMVEDADNRGIKNSAFTTNWNVIEQLVNTPVSKASKTCLIANSLLHEVVHYGTPESIAEFWDRMFNSGFDYIVIRDIAYEPELETHEMQDEAATVRTLADAKQVEDFENIWGSLNIRKNLVHFLLKYRYKDNWQREVHENYFANSPADIIAHIPAGYEIAYKEQFALPFNVKTIKRDFGINLTARTHLKLILEKK
;
A
#
# COMPACT_ATOMS: atom_id res chain seq x y z
N MET A 1 -13.70 4.63 12.52
CA MET A 1 -12.36 4.85 11.93
C MET A 1 -11.61 5.75 12.87
N ASN A 2 -10.43 5.36 13.35
CA ASN A 2 -9.60 6.27 14.15
C ASN A 2 -9.03 7.32 13.19
N GLU A 3 -9.42 8.57 13.35
CA GLU A 3 -9.02 9.66 12.47
C GLU A 3 -7.49 9.88 12.51
N ILE A 4 -6.93 10.29 11.37
CA ILE A 4 -5.54 10.75 11.29
C ILE A 4 -5.48 12.13 11.98
N HIS A 5 -4.81 12.21 13.12
CA HIS A 5 -4.72 13.45 13.89
C HIS A 5 -3.78 14.49 13.28
N ASN A 6 -2.77 14.05 12.54
CA ASN A 6 -1.79 14.94 11.90
C ASN A 6 -1.49 14.46 10.47
N TYR A 7 -2.31 14.91 9.53
CA TYR A 7 -2.17 14.59 8.10
C TYR A 7 -0.78 14.96 7.54
N LYS A 8 -0.23 16.11 7.93
CA LYS A 8 1.08 16.56 7.42
C LYS A 8 2.21 15.64 7.81
N THR A 9 2.25 15.17 9.04
CA THR A 9 3.28 14.25 9.52
C THR A 9 3.06 12.86 8.91
N TYR A 10 1.81 12.40 8.83
CA TYR A 10 1.43 11.13 8.21
C TYR A 10 1.87 11.10 6.74
N ASP A 11 1.52 12.11 5.96
CA ASP A 11 1.91 12.26 4.56
C ASP A 11 3.44 12.28 4.39
N THR A 12 4.15 13.02 5.25
CA THR A 12 5.62 13.04 5.23
C THR A 12 6.22 11.65 5.44
N GLU A 13 5.70 10.85 6.37
CA GLU A 13 6.17 9.48 6.59
C GLU A 13 5.84 8.54 5.41
N MET A 14 4.65 8.67 4.83
CA MET A 14 4.24 7.89 3.65
C MET A 14 5.12 8.19 2.43
N ARG A 15 5.49 9.44 2.19
CA ARG A 15 6.33 9.86 1.05
C ARG A 15 7.74 9.28 1.09
N LYS A 16 8.29 8.97 2.27
CA LYS A 16 9.65 8.40 2.42
C LYS A 16 9.83 7.05 1.71
N SER A 17 8.75 6.31 1.48
CA SER A 17 8.76 5.02 0.77
C SER A 17 8.10 5.07 -0.61
N MET A 18 7.77 6.26 -1.13
CA MET A 18 6.98 6.39 -2.35
C MET A 18 7.66 5.83 -3.59
N ILE A 19 8.99 6.00 -3.72
CA ILE A 19 9.74 5.45 -4.86
C ILE A 19 9.58 3.93 -4.97
N ASP A 20 9.50 3.23 -3.83
CA ASP A 20 9.29 1.79 -3.81
C ASP A 20 7.92 1.38 -4.38
N LYS A 21 6.93 2.26 -4.29
CA LYS A 21 5.57 2.04 -4.84
C LYS A 21 5.52 2.13 -6.37
N LEU A 22 6.54 2.70 -7.01
CA LEU A 22 6.62 2.87 -8.47
C LEU A 22 7.28 1.68 -9.18
N PHE A 23 7.54 0.58 -8.50
CA PHE A 23 8.28 -0.60 -9.01
C PHE A 23 7.70 -1.21 -10.29
N PHE A 24 6.46 -0.93 -10.60
CA PHE A 24 5.72 -1.50 -11.73
C PHE A 24 5.94 -0.76 -13.06
N LEU A 25 6.37 0.52 -13.01
CA LEU A 25 6.38 1.41 -14.19
C LEU A 25 7.23 0.91 -15.37
N ASP A 26 8.27 0.13 -15.08
CA ASP A 26 9.15 -0.47 -16.11
C ASP A 26 8.78 -1.92 -16.44
N LYS A 27 7.68 -2.45 -15.87
CA LYS A 27 7.28 -3.86 -15.97
C LYS A 27 5.94 -4.10 -16.62
N ILE A 28 5.15 -3.03 -16.83
CA ILE A 28 3.84 -3.12 -17.46
C ILE A 28 3.74 -2.24 -18.69
N ASP A 29 2.89 -2.63 -19.63
CA ASP A 29 2.57 -1.87 -20.82
C ASP A 29 1.14 -1.33 -20.77
N ALA A 30 0.80 -0.59 -19.70
CA ALA A 30 -0.48 0.07 -19.52
C ALA A 30 -0.30 1.58 -19.50
N LYS A 31 -1.26 2.31 -20.08
CA LYS A 31 -1.30 3.77 -20.08
C LYS A 31 -2.47 4.34 -19.28
N VAL A 32 -3.47 3.54 -18.96
CA VAL A 32 -4.54 3.91 -18.04
C VAL A 32 -4.22 3.32 -16.68
N LEU A 33 -3.84 4.16 -15.73
CA LEU A 33 -3.49 3.76 -14.38
C LEU A 33 -4.63 4.13 -13.44
N VAL A 34 -5.10 3.16 -12.67
CA VAL A 34 -6.14 3.33 -11.64
C VAL A 34 -5.50 3.08 -10.28
N ASP A 35 -5.49 4.06 -9.39
CA ASP A 35 -5.01 3.93 -8.02
C ASP A 35 -6.19 3.71 -7.07
N TYR A 36 -6.29 2.53 -6.50
CA TYR A 36 -7.31 2.15 -5.53
C TYR A 36 -6.81 2.48 -4.13
N GLY A 37 -7.46 3.43 -3.45
CA GLY A 37 -6.94 4.06 -2.24
C GLY A 37 -5.90 5.13 -2.60
N CYS A 38 -6.26 6.04 -3.51
CA CYS A 38 -5.34 7.01 -4.08
C CYS A 38 -4.92 8.12 -3.10
N ALA A 39 -5.57 8.21 -1.95
CA ALA A 39 -5.38 9.28 -0.97
C ALA A 39 -5.36 10.65 -1.67
N ASP A 40 -4.38 11.51 -1.36
CA ASP A 40 -4.19 12.84 -1.95
C ASP A 40 -3.59 12.85 -3.37
N GLY A 41 -3.52 11.70 -4.07
CA GLY A 41 -3.04 11.59 -5.45
C GLY A 41 -1.52 11.67 -5.65
N VAL A 42 -0.74 11.61 -4.58
CA VAL A 42 0.73 11.79 -4.64
C VAL A 42 1.44 10.77 -5.54
N LEU A 43 0.90 9.55 -5.68
CA LEU A 43 1.48 8.53 -6.59
C LEU A 43 1.48 9.04 -8.03
N PHE A 44 0.34 9.55 -8.48
CA PHE A 44 0.18 10.07 -9.85
C PHE A 44 0.93 11.39 -10.07
N ASP A 45 1.05 12.23 -9.05
CA ASP A 45 1.88 13.43 -9.10
C ASP A 45 3.35 13.07 -9.40
N LEU A 46 3.89 12.04 -8.74
CA LEU A 46 5.23 11.54 -9.00
C LEU A 46 5.35 10.91 -10.40
N VAL A 47 4.39 10.09 -10.83
CA VAL A 47 4.41 9.50 -12.18
C VAL A 47 4.37 10.60 -13.23
N SER A 48 3.52 11.61 -13.06
CA SER A 48 3.43 12.76 -13.99
C SER A 48 4.69 13.61 -14.04
N THR A 49 5.45 13.65 -12.96
CA THR A 49 6.77 14.31 -12.92
C THR A 49 7.83 13.54 -13.71
N ILE A 50 7.79 12.21 -13.66
CA ILE A 50 8.73 11.33 -14.40
C ILE A 50 8.35 11.29 -15.89
N PHE A 51 7.06 11.25 -16.19
CA PHE A 51 6.48 11.18 -17.53
C PHE A 51 5.54 12.37 -17.77
N PRO A 52 6.07 13.55 -18.05
CA PRO A 52 5.27 14.77 -18.19
C PRO A 52 4.33 14.69 -19.40
N PHE A 53 3.12 15.22 -19.21
CA PHE A 53 2.09 15.30 -20.24
C PHE A 53 2.58 16.15 -21.43
N ASN A 54 2.52 15.61 -22.65
CA ASN A 54 3.05 16.24 -23.86
C ASN A 54 2.03 17.19 -24.58
N GLY A 55 0.88 17.49 -23.95
CA GLY A 55 -0.12 18.39 -24.52
C GLY A 55 -1.16 17.74 -25.43
N ASP A 56 -0.98 16.50 -25.86
CA ASP A 56 -1.94 15.74 -26.67
C ASP A 56 -2.58 14.62 -25.84
N VAL A 57 -3.87 14.77 -25.52
CA VAL A 57 -4.63 13.80 -24.70
C VAL A 57 -4.66 12.41 -25.35
N TYR A 58 -4.61 12.33 -26.65
CA TYR A 58 -4.67 11.06 -27.40
C TYR A 58 -3.29 10.46 -27.70
N SER A 59 -2.22 11.11 -27.26
CA SER A 59 -0.86 10.58 -27.47
C SER A 59 -0.66 9.26 -26.74
N PRO A 60 -0.19 8.21 -27.42
CA PRO A 60 0.15 6.93 -26.79
C PRO A 60 1.25 7.01 -25.72
N SER A 61 1.99 8.12 -25.68
CA SER A 61 3.03 8.35 -24.68
C SER A 61 2.48 8.89 -23.35
N ASN A 62 1.26 9.39 -23.31
CA ASN A 62 0.66 9.95 -22.12
C ASN A 62 -0.03 8.89 -21.28
N PHE A 63 0.06 9.06 -19.96
CA PHE A 63 -0.77 8.32 -19.02
C PHE A 63 -2.13 9.01 -18.83
N VAL A 64 -3.15 8.18 -18.55
CA VAL A 64 -4.44 8.60 -17.99
C VAL A 64 -4.45 8.13 -16.55
N PHE A 65 -4.76 9.02 -15.62
CA PHE A 65 -4.75 8.74 -14.19
C PHE A 65 -6.18 8.76 -13.63
N LEU A 66 -6.60 7.67 -13.01
CA LEU A 66 -7.91 7.55 -12.38
C LEU A 66 -7.71 7.18 -10.92
N GLY A 67 -8.08 8.06 -9.99
CA GLY A 67 -7.95 7.83 -8.56
C GLY A 67 -9.30 7.50 -7.92
N TYR A 68 -9.33 6.47 -7.09
CA TYR A 68 -10.48 6.15 -6.25
C TYR A 68 -10.05 6.15 -4.78
N ASP A 69 -10.79 6.87 -3.95
CA ASP A 69 -10.69 6.80 -2.50
C ASP A 69 -12.08 6.92 -1.87
N ILE A 70 -12.27 6.40 -0.66
CA ILE A 70 -13.53 6.51 0.07
C ILE A 70 -13.65 7.86 0.82
N ASP A 71 -12.55 8.56 1.01
CA ASP A 71 -12.46 9.83 1.72
C ASP A 71 -12.60 11.00 0.75
N GLU A 72 -13.73 11.71 0.83
CA GLU A 72 -14.02 12.87 -0.02
C GLU A 72 -12.96 13.97 0.07
N LYS A 73 -12.39 14.17 1.26
CA LYS A 73 -11.34 15.18 1.47
C LYS A 73 -10.06 14.78 0.73
N MET A 74 -9.69 13.50 0.75
CA MET A 74 -8.52 13.01 0.01
C MET A 74 -8.71 13.17 -1.50
N VAL A 75 -9.90 12.89 -2.02
CA VAL A 75 -10.25 13.11 -3.43
C VAL A 75 -10.16 14.59 -3.79
N GLU A 76 -10.67 15.50 -2.95
CA GLU A 76 -10.55 16.95 -3.15
C GLU A 76 -9.08 17.40 -3.15
N ASP A 77 -8.28 16.92 -2.20
CA ASP A 77 -6.85 17.23 -2.13
C ASP A 77 -6.10 16.72 -3.37
N ALA A 78 -6.48 15.55 -3.90
CA ALA A 78 -5.93 14.99 -5.14
C ALA A 78 -6.28 15.83 -6.38
N ASP A 79 -7.53 16.26 -6.52
CA ASP A 79 -7.96 17.15 -7.60
C ASP A 79 -7.21 18.50 -7.55
N ASN A 80 -7.00 19.04 -6.34
CA ASN A 80 -6.29 20.30 -6.12
C ASN A 80 -4.80 20.26 -6.53
N ARG A 81 -4.21 19.04 -6.73
CA ARG A 81 -2.86 18.93 -7.31
C ARG A 81 -2.77 19.35 -8.76
N GLY A 82 -3.90 19.37 -9.48
CA GLY A 82 -3.95 19.78 -10.88
C GLY A 82 -3.15 18.88 -11.82
N ILE A 83 -3.07 17.58 -11.52
CA ILE A 83 -2.40 16.59 -12.36
C ILE A 83 -3.11 16.54 -13.72
N LYS A 84 -2.34 16.65 -14.79
CA LYS A 84 -2.89 16.61 -16.13
C LYS A 84 -3.39 15.22 -16.50
N ASN A 85 -4.52 15.18 -17.22
CA ASN A 85 -5.12 13.92 -17.69
C ASN A 85 -5.50 12.96 -16.55
N SER A 86 -6.00 13.51 -15.44
CA SER A 86 -6.47 12.78 -14.28
C SER A 86 -7.93 13.03 -13.94
N ALA A 87 -8.54 12.09 -13.24
CA ALA A 87 -9.83 12.22 -12.57
C ALA A 87 -9.79 11.45 -11.25
N PHE A 88 -10.35 12.07 -10.20
CA PHE A 88 -10.44 11.45 -8.88
C PHE A 88 -11.90 11.36 -8.44
N THR A 89 -12.27 10.32 -7.72
CA THR A 89 -13.68 10.08 -7.33
C THR A 89 -13.81 9.15 -6.13
N THR A 90 -14.90 9.35 -5.38
CA THR A 90 -15.36 8.40 -4.35
C THR A 90 -16.34 7.36 -4.89
N ASN A 91 -16.66 7.40 -6.20
CA ASN A 91 -17.63 6.51 -6.83
C ASN A 91 -16.96 5.51 -7.77
N TRP A 92 -16.88 4.24 -7.34
CA TRP A 92 -16.27 3.17 -8.13
C TRP A 92 -16.91 2.97 -9.51
N ASN A 93 -18.23 3.17 -9.65
CA ASN A 93 -18.90 3.03 -10.95
C ASN A 93 -18.35 3.99 -12.00
N VAL A 94 -17.85 5.16 -11.60
CA VAL A 94 -17.18 6.10 -12.53
C VAL A 94 -15.88 5.49 -13.04
N ILE A 95 -15.09 4.88 -12.16
CA ILE A 95 -13.86 4.17 -12.55
C ILE A 95 -14.18 3.06 -13.57
N GLU A 96 -15.16 2.21 -13.29
CA GLU A 96 -15.56 1.12 -14.20
C GLU A 96 -16.01 1.62 -15.57
N GLN A 97 -16.77 2.71 -15.61
CA GLN A 97 -17.19 3.31 -16.86
C GLN A 97 -16.00 3.84 -17.68
N LEU A 98 -15.06 4.53 -17.04
CA LEU A 98 -13.88 5.09 -17.71
C LEU A 98 -12.92 4.01 -18.20
N VAL A 99 -12.68 2.98 -17.41
CA VAL A 99 -11.80 1.83 -17.76
C VAL A 99 -12.37 1.04 -18.93
N ASN A 100 -13.70 0.93 -19.03
CA ASN A 100 -14.37 0.18 -20.09
C ASN A 100 -14.61 0.95 -21.39
N THR A 101 -14.08 2.18 -21.52
CA THR A 101 -14.13 2.90 -22.79
C THR A 101 -13.26 2.24 -23.87
N PRO A 102 -13.60 2.42 -25.17
CA PRO A 102 -12.74 1.90 -26.25
C PRO A 102 -11.31 2.43 -26.20
N VAL A 103 -11.12 3.69 -25.78
CA VAL A 103 -9.80 4.32 -25.65
C VAL A 103 -8.98 3.64 -24.56
N SER A 104 -9.58 3.43 -23.38
CA SER A 104 -8.90 2.76 -22.26
C SER A 104 -8.51 1.32 -22.63
N LYS A 105 -9.40 0.58 -23.28
CA LYS A 105 -9.11 -0.79 -23.73
C LYS A 105 -8.00 -0.87 -24.77
N ALA A 106 -7.91 0.11 -25.66
CA ALA A 106 -6.82 0.16 -26.64
C ALA A 106 -5.45 0.48 -26.03
N SER A 107 -5.44 1.11 -24.83
CA SER A 107 -4.22 1.60 -24.16
C SER A 107 -3.76 0.70 -23.01
N LYS A 108 -4.37 -0.47 -22.81
CA LYS A 108 -4.26 -1.32 -21.63
C LYS A 108 -4.45 -0.58 -20.32
N THR A 109 -5.00 -1.27 -19.35
CA THR A 109 -5.41 -0.73 -18.05
C THR A 109 -4.69 -1.42 -16.91
N CYS A 110 -4.31 -0.67 -15.89
CA CYS A 110 -3.67 -1.21 -14.70
C CYS A 110 -4.37 -0.71 -13.44
N LEU A 111 -4.81 -1.62 -12.59
CA LEU A 111 -5.24 -1.32 -11.23
C LEU A 111 -4.06 -1.42 -10.28
N ILE A 112 -3.88 -0.41 -9.45
CA ILE A 112 -2.81 -0.31 -8.47
C ILE A 112 -3.45 -0.30 -7.08
N ALA A 113 -3.01 -1.19 -6.18
CA ALA A 113 -3.37 -1.22 -4.77
C ALA A 113 -2.09 -1.20 -3.93
N ASN A 114 -1.70 0.00 -3.49
CA ASN A 114 -0.47 0.23 -2.76
C ASN A 114 -0.74 0.54 -1.29
N SER A 115 -0.32 -0.35 -0.36
CA SER A 115 -0.48 -0.18 1.08
C SER A 115 -1.95 0.01 1.48
N LEU A 116 -2.84 -0.81 0.91
CA LEU A 116 -4.29 -0.73 1.08
C LEU A 116 -4.88 -2.02 1.65
N LEU A 117 -4.38 -3.20 1.25
CA LEU A 117 -4.98 -4.49 1.58
C LEU A 117 -5.05 -4.74 3.09
N HIS A 118 -3.99 -4.38 3.82
CA HIS A 118 -3.96 -4.54 5.27
C HIS A 118 -5.03 -3.68 5.95
N GLU A 119 -5.30 -2.47 5.45
CA GLU A 119 -6.38 -1.61 5.95
C GLU A 119 -7.76 -2.18 5.61
N VAL A 120 -7.96 -2.65 4.37
CA VAL A 120 -9.22 -3.27 3.93
C VAL A 120 -9.56 -4.48 4.80
N VAL A 121 -8.59 -5.34 5.09
CA VAL A 121 -8.82 -6.53 5.94
C VAL A 121 -8.99 -6.15 7.40
N HIS A 122 -8.26 -5.15 7.89
CA HIS A 122 -8.34 -4.74 9.29
C HIS A 122 -9.64 -4.00 9.63
N TYR A 123 -10.08 -3.07 8.78
CA TYR A 123 -11.24 -2.23 9.03
C TYR A 123 -12.52 -2.69 8.33
N GLY A 124 -12.39 -3.60 7.36
CA GLY A 124 -13.50 -4.04 6.54
C GLY A 124 -14.43 -5.04 7.23
N THR A 125 -15.68 -5.06 6.77
CA THR A 125 -16.60 -6.16 7.02
C THR A 125 -16.38 -7.28 6.00
N PRO A 126 -16.84 -8.52 6.24
CA PRO A 126 -16.75 -9.59 5.22
C PRO A 126 -17.29 -9.18 3.85
N GLU A 127 -18.38 -8.39 3.83
CA GLU A 127 -19.01 -7.90 2.61
C GLU A 127 -18.13 -6.89 1.88
N SER A 128 -17.55 -5.93 2.60
CA SER A 128 -16.66 -4.91 1.98
C SER A 128 -15.34 -5.50 1.50
N ILE A 129 -14.82 -6.51 2.20
CA ILE A 129 -13.63 -7.26 1.76
C ILE A 129 -13.93 -8.04 0.48
N ALA A 130 -15.11 -8.72 0.42
CA ALA A 130 -15.54 -9.42 -0.78
C ALA A 130 -15.73 -8.48 -1.97
N GLU A 131 -16.35 -7.31 -1.75
CA GLU A 131 -16.53 -6.27 -2.76
C GLU A 131 -15.18 -5.73 -3.25
N PHE A 132 -14.20 -5.53 -2.36
CA PHE A 132 -12.84 -5.10 -2.73
C PHE A 132 -12.20 -6.09 -3.71
N TRP A 133 -12.23 -7.40 -3.41
CA TRP A 133 -11.66 -8.41 -4.29
C TRP A 133 -12.44 -8.54 -5.61
N ASP A 134 -13.77 -8.40 -5.57
CA ASP A 134 -14.61 -8.37 -6.77
C ASP A 134 -14.21 -7.23 -7.70
N ARG A 135 -14.12 -6.02 -7.17
CA ARG A 135 -13.66 -4.85 -7.92
C ARG A 135 -12.28 -5.03 -8.53
N MET A 136 -11.34 -5.62 -7.77
CA MET A 136 -9.99 -5.87 -8.28
C MET A 136 -9.98 -6.83 -9.48
N PHE A 137 -10.76 -7.90 -9.45
CA PHE A 137 -10.62 -8.97 -10.44
C PHE A 137 -11.71 -9.00 -11.51
N ASN A 138 -12.87 -8.40 -11.26
CA ASN A 138 -14.02 -8.45 -12.18
C ASN A 138 -14.25 -7.14 -12.95
N SER A 139 -13.57 -6.04 -12.63
CA SER A 139 -13.65 -4.78 -13.40
C SER A 139 -12.89 -4.81 -14.73
N GLY A 140 -12.14 -5.89 -15.02
CA GLY A 140 -11.60 -6.19 -16.34
C GLY A 140 -10.26 -5.54 -16.68
N PHE A 141 -9.43 -5.23 -15.69
CA PHE A 141 -8.08 -4.68 -15.87
C PHE A 141 -7.14 -5.67 -16.58
N ASP A 142 -6.23 -5.15 -17.40
CA ASP A 142 -5.19 -5.95 -18.06
C ASP A 142 -4.06 -6.30 -17.08
N TYR A 143 -3.73 -5.37 -16.17
CA TYR A 143 -2.76 -5.56 -15.10
C TYR A 143 -3.34 -5.23 -13.74
N ILE A 144 -2.90 -5.95 -12.71
CA ILE A 144 -3.16 -5.61 -11.31
C ILE A 144 -1.82 -5.57 -10.58
N VAL A 145 -1.54 -4.44 -9.95
CA VAL A 145 -0.33 -4.19 -9.16
C VAL A 145 -0.70 -4.15 -7.70
N ILE A 146 -0.09 -5.01 -6.91
CA ILE A 146 -0.25 -5.03 -5.45
C ILE A 146 1.11 -4.79 -4.81
N ARG A 147 1.19 -3.82 -3.92
CA ARG A 147 2.32 -3.65 -3.02
C ARG A 147 1.80 -3.40 -1.63
N ASP A 148 1.99 -4.36 -0.73
CA ASP A 148 1.44 -4.25 0.62
C ASP A 148 2.34 -4.90 1.68
N ILE A 149 1.99 -4.67 2.93
CA ILE A 149 2.57 -5.39 4.06
C ILE A 149 2.02 -6.82 4.02
N ALA A 150 2.93 -7.77 4.03
CA ALA A 150 2.62 -9.20 4.13
C ALA A 150 3.78 -9.90 4.86
N TYR A 151 3.45 -10.59 5.93
CA TYR A 151 4.47 -11.22 6.76
C TYR A 151 4.65 -12.70 6.44
N GLU A 152 5.83 -13.23 6.75
CA GLU A 152 6.10 -14.67 6.65
C GLU A 152 5.59 -15.37 7.91
N PRO A 153 4.80 -16.46 7.77
CA PRO A 153 4.24 -17.21 8.92
C PRO A 153 5.30 -17.67 9.93
N GLU A 154 6.51 -17.93 9.48
CA GLU A 154 7.65 -18.36 10.32
C GLU A 154 8.03 -17.31 11.38
N LEU A 155 7.60 -16.05 11.23
CA LEU A 155 7.82 -15.01 12.24
C LEU A 155 7.09 -15.30 13.57
N GLU A 156 6.07 -16.13 13.55
CA GLU A 156 5.25 -16.44 14.75
C GLU A 156 6.00 -17.30 15.78
N THR A 157 6.98 -18.09 15.36
CA THR A 157 7.58 -19.16 16.18
C THR A 157 8.91 -18.83 16.83
N HIS A 158 9.51 -17.66 16.54
CA HIS A 158 10.84 -17.31 17.03
C HIS A 158 10.79 -16.31 18.17
N GLU A 159 11.59 -16.54 19.21
CA GLU A 159 11.84 -15.57 20.27
C GLU A 159 13.07 -14.70 19.95
N MET A 160 12.96 -13.40 20.26
CA MET A 160 13.98 -12.38 20.03
C MET A 160 14.23 -11.59 21.32
N GLN A 161 14.72 -12.28 22.36
CA GLN A 161 14.82 -11.71 23.72
C GLN A 161 15.79 -10.53 23.79
N ASP A 162 16.96 -10.63 23.16
CA ASP A 162 18.00 -9.59 23.21
C ASP A 162 17.58 -8.33 22.45
N GLU A 163 17.00 -8.51 21.25
CA GLU A 163 16.48 -7.39 20.47
C GLU A 163 15.27 -6.74 21.15
N ALA A 164 14.39 -7.53 21.75
CA ALA A 164 13.25 -7.00 22.52
C ALA A 164 13.72 -6.20 23.74
N ALA A 165 14.74 -6.66 24.46
CA ALA A 165 15.34 -5.93 25.57
C ALA A 165 15.97 -4.61 25.10
N THR A 166 16.65 -4.62 23.95
CA THR A 166 17.20 -3.42 23.31
C THR A 166 16.10 -2.43 22.97
N VAL A 167 14.99 -2.89 22.35
CA VAL A 167 13.86 -2.03 22.01
C VAL A 167 13.22 -1.43 23.26
N ARG A 168 12.96 -2.21 24.31
CA ARG A 168 12.42 -1.69 25.58
C ARG A 168 13.30 -0.64 26.24
N THR A 169 14.61 -0.70 26.01
CA THR A 169 15.58 0.28 26.56
C THR A 169 15.60 1.59 25.76
N LEU A 170 15.45 1.51 24.43
CA LEU A 170 15.67 2.64 23.53
C LEU A 170 14.35 3.30 23.06
N ALA A 171 13.25 2.56 23.04
CA ALA A 171 11.96 3.06 22.62
C ALA A 171 11.27 3.90 23.70
N ASP A 172 10.27 4.68 23.31
CA ASP A 172 9.35 5.31 24.23
C ASP A 172 8.60 4.25 25.04
N ALA A 173 8.71 4.31 26.37
CA ALA A 173 8.15 3.31 27.28
C ALA A 173 6.62 3.20 27.14
N LYS A 174 5.92 4.32 26.87
CA LYS A 174 4.46 4.32 26.69
C LYS A 174 4.08 3.62 25.39
N GLN A 175 4.82 3.81 24.31
CA GLN A 175 4.58 3.11 23.05
C GLN A 175 4.79 1.60 23.20
N VAL A 176 5.80 1.17 23.95
CA VAL A 176 6.03 -0.25 24.24
C VAL A 176 4.88 -0.84 25.05
N GLU A 177 4.45 -0.15 26.12
CA GLU A 177 3.34 -0.60 26.96
C GLU A 177 2.04 -0.71 26.15
N ASP A 178 1.69 0.32 25.38
CA ASP A 178 0.48 0.32 24.56
C ASP A 178 0.48 -0.83 23.56
N PHE A 179 1.62 -1.07 22.91
CA PHE A 179 1.76 -2.15 21.95
C PHE A 179 1.63 -3.53 22.60
N GLU A 180 2.35 -3.78 23.71
CA GLU A 180 2.32 -5.08 24.39
C GLU A 180 0.94 -5.38 24.99
N ASN A 181 0.18 -4.38 25.41
CA ASN A 181 -1.19 -4.55 25.88
C ASN A 181 -2.16 -5.00 24.78
N ILE A 182 -1.93 -4.63 23.50
CA ILE A 182 -2.80 -4.96 22.38
C ILE A 182 -2.33 -6.25 21.68
N TRP A 183 -1.04 -6.36 21.41
CA TRP A 183 -0.47 -7.39 20.52
C TRP A 183 0.31 -8.48 21.27
N GLY A 184 0.61 -8.26 22.55
CA GLY A 184 1.42 -9.16 23.35
C GLY A 184 2.93 -8.89 23.28
N SER A 185 3.70 -9.74 23.93
CA SER A 185 5.11 -9.51 24.22
C SER A 185 5.98 -9.29 22.97
N LEU A 186 6.86 -8.28 23.04
CA LEU A 186 7.91 -8.04 22.06
C LEU A 186 8.95 -9.17 21.96
N ASN A 187 9.00 -10.11 22.91
CA ASN A 187 9.88 -11.26 22.79
C ASN A 187 9.52 -12.17 21.61
N ILE A 188 8.27 -12.14 21.17
CA ILE A 188 7.83 -12.85 19.97
C ILE A 188 8.26 -12.05 18.74
N ARG A 189 8.98 -12.69 17.82
CA ARG A 189 9.55 -12.04 16.63
C ARG A 189 8.52 -11.28 15.80
N LYS A 190 7.33 -11.85 15.59
CA LYS A 190 6.22 -11.20 14.87
C LYS A 190 5.86 -9.85 15.53
N ASN A 191 5.68 -9.85 16.85
CA ASN A 191 5.30 -8.66 17.59
C ASN A 191 6.43 -7.62 17.59
N LEU A 192 7.67 -8.04 17.76
CA LEU A 192 8.82 -7.16 17.67
C LEU A 192 8.90 -6.46 16.30
N VAL A 193 8.80 -7.22 15.22
CA VAL A 193 8.83 -6.65 13.87
C VAL A 193 7.64 -5.72 13.65
N HIS A 194 6.44 -6.11 14.10
CA HIS A 194 5.23 -5.29 14.00
C HIS A 194 5.40 -3.94 14.72
N PHE A 195 5.93 -3.94 15.94
CA PHE A 195 6.26 -2.71 16.68
C PHE A 195 7.26 -1.83 15.93
N LEU A 196 8.36 -2.43 15.45
CA LEU A 196 9.43 -1.70 14.77
C LEU A 196 8.96 -1.00 13.48
N LEU A 197 7.99 -1.58 12.77
CA LEU A 197 7.39 -0.95 11.59
C LEU A 197 6.56 0.28 11.94
N LYS A 198 5.93 0.31 13.12
CA LYS A 198 5.00 1.36 13.58
C LYS A 198 5.67 2.47 14.37
N TYR A 199 6.77 2.18 15.06
CA TYR A 199 7.40 3.06 16.04
C TYR A 199 7.61 4.51 15.57
N ARG A 200 7.82 4.72 14.28
CA ARG A 200 8.06 6.03 13.67
C ARG A 200 6.83 6.95 13.63
N TYR A 201 5.63 6.40 13.70
CA TYR A 201 4.37 7.16 13.56
C TYR A 201 3.93 7.77 14.90
N LYS A 202 4.84 8.50 15.56
CA LYS A 202 4.63 9.02 16.92
C LYS A 202 3.40 9.90 17.05
N ASP A 203 3.18 10.80 16.10
CA ASP A 203 2.06 11.76 16.14
C ASP A 203 0.70 11.11 15.87
N ASN A 204 0.70 9.93 15.23
CA ASN A 204 -0.49 9.14 14.93
C ASN A 204 -0.50 7.79 15.68
N TRP A 205 0.29 7.68 16.76
CA TRP A 205 0.52 6.42 17.47
C TRP A 205 -0.77 5.71 17.87
N GLN A 206 -1.79 6.45 18.35
CA GLN A 206 -3.05 5.86 18.79
C GLN A 206 -3.82 5.17 17.65
N ARG A 207 -3.72 5.64 16.43
CA ARG A 207 -4.26 4.94 15.26
C ARG A 207 -3.37 3.73 14.92
N GLU A 208 -2.09 3.98 14.75
CA GLU A 208 -1.13 3.00 14.26
C GLU A 208 -0.99 1.79 15.20
N VAL A 209 -1.01 1.99 16.52
CA VAL A 209 -0.86 0.88 17.46
C VAL A 209 -2.00 -0.13 17.36
N HIS A 210 -3.21 0.28 16.97
CA HIS A 210 -4.37 -0.60 16.82
C HIS A 210 -4.44 -1.28 15.45
N GLU A 211 -3.83 -0.73 14.42
CA GLU A 211 -3.89 -1.26 13.06
C GLU A 211 -3.11 -2.58 12.91
N ASN A 212 -3.72 -3.58 12.30
CA ASN A 212 -3.05 -4.86 12.05
C ASN A 212 -2.26 -4.83 10.74
N TYR A 213 -0.97 -4.50 10.80
CA TYR A 213 -0.10 -4.55 9.62
C TYR A 213 0.09 -5.97 9.06
N PHE A 214 -0.04 -7.00 9.90
CA PHE A 214 0.14 -8.39 9.51
C PHE A 214 -1.21 -9.12 9.37
N ALA A 215 -2.18 -8.43 8.75
CA ALA A 215 -3.50 -9.00 8.47
C ALA A 215 -3.46 -10.10 7.40
N ASN A 216 -2.46 -10.06 6.50
CA ASN A 216 -2.32 -11.01 5.41
C ASN A 216 -0.90 -11.61 5.36
N SER A 217 -0.81 -12.89 5.03
CA SER A 217 0.42 -13.48 4.51
C SER A 217 0.47 -13.37 2.98
N PRO A 218 1.64 -13.56 2.36
CA PRO A 218 1.74 -13.66 0.90
C PRO A 218 0.86 -14.76 0.30
N ALA A 219 0.68 -15.87 1.02
CA ALA A 219 -0.17 -16.98 0.59
C ALA A 219 -1.66 -16.58 0.59
N ASP A 220 -2.10 -15.84 1.61
CA ASP A 220 -3.48 -15.35 1.68
C ASP A 220 -3.81 -14.45 0.48
N ILE A 221 -2.93 -13.50 0.16
CA ILE A 221 -3.11 -12.60 -0.99
C ILE A 221 -3.16 -13.41 -2.30
N ILE A 222 -2.24 -14.34 -2.48
CA ILE A 222 -2.15 -15.16 -3.70
C ILE A 222 -3.38 -16.08 -3.85
N ALA A 223 -3.97 -16.55 -2.75
CA ALA A 223 -5.15 -17.41 -2.79
C ALA A 223 -6.40 -16.72 -3.38
N HIS A 224 -6.45 -15.39 -3.39
CA HIS A 224 -7.53 -14.63 -4.03
C HIS A 224 -7.38 -14.49 -5.55
N ILE A 225 -6.20 -14.79 -6.13
CA ILE A 225 -5.95 -14.59 -7.56
C ILE A 225 -6.75 -15.60 -8.38
N PRO A 226 -7.69 -15.17 -9.25
CA PRO A 226 -8.47 -16.09 -10.07
C PRO A 226 -7.66 -16.62 -11.24
N ALA A 227 -8.12 -17.74 -11.82
CA ALA A 227 -7.44 -18.41 -12.92
C ALA A 227 -7.25 -17.55 -14.21
N GLY A 228 -8.02 -16.45 -14.32
CA GLY A 228 -7.92 -15.48 -15.43
C GLY A 228 -6.69 -14.58 -15.40
N TYR A 229 -5.92 -14.62 -14.31
CA TYR A 229 -4.67 -13.86 -14.16
C TYR A 229 -3.49 -14.80 -13.94
N GLU A 230 -2.31 -14.35 -14.33
CA GLU A 230 -1.04 -14.99 -13.99
C GLU A 230 -0.14 -14.02 -13.23
N ILE A 231 0.78 -14.55 -12.43
CA ILE A 231 1.76 -13.73 -11.71
C ILE A 231 2.93 -13.45 -12.63
N ALA A 232 2.96 -12.25 -13.21
CA ALA A 232 4.06 -11.77 -14.05
C ALA A 232 5.28 -11.33 -13.22
N TYR A 233 5.08 -10.85 -11.98
CA TYR A 233 6.14 -10.47 -11.07
C TYR A 233 5.76 -10.74 -9.62
N LYS A 234 6.72 -11.24 -8.83
CA LYS A 234 6.55 -11.44 -7.37
C LYS A 234 7.88 -11.18 -6.66
N GLU A 235 7.83 -10.36 -5.63
CA GLU A 235 8.96 -10.11 -4.74
C GLU A 235 8.47 -10.01 -3.28
N GLN A 236 9.12 -10.74 -2.37
CA GLN A 236 9.00 -10.54 -0.94
C GLN A 236 10.27 -9.88 -0.42
N PHE A 237 10.13 -8.80 0.35
CA PHE A 237 11.29 -8.00 0.76
C PHE A 237 11.07 -7.29 2.10
N ALA A 238 12.17 -6.87 2.70
CA ALA A 238 12.16 -5.88 3.77
C ALA A 238 12.30 -4.48 3.15
N LEU A 239 11.37 -3.56 3.44
CA LEU A 239 11.41 -2.22 2.89
C LEU A 239 12.74 -1.53 3.25
N PRO A 240 13.56 -1.10 2.27
CA PRO A 240 14.89 -0.53 2.52
C PRO A 240 14.88 0.65 3.49
N PHE A 241 13.84 1.47 3.43
CA PHE A 241 13.65 2.58 4.37
C PHE A 241 13.51 2.06 5.82
N ASN A 242 12.71 1.02 6.05
CA ASN A 242 12.53 0.43 7.38
C ASN A 242 13.81 -0.23 7.89
N VAL A 243 14.51 -0.98 7.01
CA VAL A 243 15.82 -1.58 7.35
C VAL A 243 16.79 -0.51 7.85
N LYS A 244 16.90 0.60 7.12
CA LYS A 244 17.80 1.70 7.46
C LYS A 244 17.40 2.39 8.78
N THR A 245 16.13 2.69 8.96
CA THR A 245 15.65 3.43 10.15
C THR A 245 15.71 2.57 11.40
N ILE A 246 15.29 1.32 11.34
CA ILE A 246 15.37 0.37 12.47
C ILE A 246 16.83 0.15 12.88
N LYS A 247 17.73 0.01 11.91
CA LYS A 247 19.17 -0.10 12.20
C LYS A 247 19.72 1.14 12.91
N ARG A 248 19.31 2.33 12.45
CA ARG A 248 19.73 3.61 13.06
C ARG A 248 19.20 3.77 14.47
N ASP A 249 17.91 3.45 14.69
CA ASP A 249 17.21 3.78 15.93
C ASP A 249 17.44 2.72 17.02
N PHE A 250 17.64 1.47 16.65
CA PHE A 250 17.75 0.34 17.58
C PHE A 250 19.01 -0.53 17.40
N GLY A 251 19.84 -0.27 16.38
CA GLY A 251 20.97 -1.15 16.07
C GLY A 251 20.58 -2.52 15.50
N ILE A 252 19.28 -2.79 15.32
CA ILE A 252 18.75 -4.09 14.88
C ILE A 252 18.81 -4.19 13.36
N ASN A 253 19.29 -5.33 12.85
CA ASN A 253 19.24 -5.65 11.43
C ASN A 253 17.91 -6.36 11.12
N LEU A 254 16.98 -5.64 10.48
CA LEU A 254 15.72 -6.22 10.04
C LEU A 254 15.98 -7.18 8.87
N THR A 255 15.85 -8.48 9.10
CA THR A 255 15.99 -9.55 8.09
C THR A 255 14.64 -10.10 7.65
N ALA A 256 13.58 -9.81 8.39
CA ALA A 256 12.23 -10.28 8.09
C ALA A 256 11.71 -9.63 6.78
N ARG A 257 11.18 -10.44 5.89
CA ARG A 257 10.45 -9.95 4.71
C ARG A 257 9.04 -9.57 5.15
N THR A 258 8.78 -8.28 5.13
CA THR A 258 7.55 -7.68 5.68
C THR A 258 6.62 -7.13 4.61
N HIS A 259 7.06 -7.16 3.35
CA HIS A 259 6.31 -6.60 2.22
C HIS A 259 6.29 -7.56 1.04
N LEU A 260 5.21 -7.47 0.26
CA LEU A 260 4.99 -8.19 -0.98
C LEU A 260 4.78 -7.20 -2.12
N LYS A 261 5.41 -7.45 -3.26
CA LYS A 261 5.09 -6.86 -4.56
C LYS A 261 4.58 -7.94 -5.48
N LEU A 262 3.46 -7.68 -6.13
CA LEU A 262 2.90 -8.53 -7.19
C LEU A 262 2.56 -7.66 -8.40
N ILE A 263 2.77 -8.23 -9.57
CA ILE A 263 2.15 -7.78 -10.81
C ILE A 263 1.43 -8.98 -11.38
N LEU A 264 0.14 -8.83 -11.59
CA LEU A 264 -0.69 -9.81 -12.25
C LEU A 264 -0.99 -9.31 -13.66
N GLU A 265 -0.94 -10.22 -14.64
CA GLU A 265 -1.33 -9.95 -16.01
C GLU A 265 -2.51 -10.84 -16.38
N LYS A 266 -3.49 -10.26 -17.07
CA LYS A 266 -4.67 -10.97 -17.56
C LYS A 266 -4.26 -11.88 -18.70
N LYS A 267 -4.72 -13.15 -18.65
CA LYS A 267 -4.47 -14.18 -19.68
C LYS A 267 -5.28 -13.96 -20.94
#